data_5df1582b7e7306705e9d1a6caebd3f16
#
_entry.id   5df1582b7e7306705e9d1a6caebd3f16
#
_cell.length_a   1.000
_cell.length_b   1.000
_cell.length_c   1.000
_cell.angle_alpha   90.00
_cell.angle_beta   90.00
_cell.angle_gamma   90.00
#
_symmetry.space_group_name_H-M   'P 1'
#
loop_
_entity.id
_entity.type
_entity.pdbx_description
1 polymer ?
#
loop_
_entity_poly.entity_id
_entity_poly.type
_entity_poly.pdbx_seq_one_letter_code
_entity_poly.pdbx_strand_id
1 'polypeptide(L)'
;MTDFELVTQPVKQTSMKIQLLNDAYQVVEQMSGKLISLGITVSADSAIRRVVSASMTIDDTKALGVNYFGAWMNKMVRIQYGIDDRSTGETRWFLLGSFLFTESGYQIDIHNSALSINLADMMSAATQERGSQIGTEMQYVYGSSMSGALAATVARFSRYKRYDITEFEDTVPYDVDVPRGSYPYEAMDKLVSLYPWYEQYYSTDGVYTVRKIPTAMDEPMVMTAEQMKKIVISENSRVNYGEVKNVTEIWGKEITPGYTAKSCSLTNGAYTLTIHDTYEKYEDGSLIAFKPDKSNAGACKLRVQKLNAYPIYTQAGDGTLSEMEAFFFVPERSYVVKYAGEKFILQGETIVHAMCMEYTKKPSEEKMQELKAFNDCENIMIIVNPGSAFACDVIGEARQVLYDGDYANIDTTQLAYERAAYENWKSTRIIETLTLETLFVPWLDVNQKVEYTLISTQEKAQYLIQEISVNPISGTMTITLVRFRPLYPWLDFGVSSDWLIIGDDGGGTVLIGSKYTGAFSITDNNTGDVSVAFNLPITVANDGNGNVTMTPQGE
;
A
#
# COMPACT_ATOMS: atom_id res chain seq x y z
N MET A 1 -29.80 -17.56 17.58
CA MET A 1 -29.79 -16.72 16.36
C MET A 1 -28.37 -16.54 15.83
N THR A 2 -28.18 -16.36 14.52
CA THR A 2 -26.91 -15.90 13.96
C THR A 2 -26.65 -14.46 14.32
N ASP A 3 -25.42 -13.96 14.20
CA ASP A 3 -25.08 -12.55 14.47
C ASP A 3 -25.88 -11.59 13.57
N PHE A 4 -26.08 -11.99 12.31
CA PHE A 4 -26.87 -11.22 11.36
C PHE A 4 -28.37 -11.15 11.76
N GLU A 5 -28.95 -12.25 12.23
CA GLU A 5 -30.32 -12.26 12.72
C GLU A 5 -30.50 -11.39 13.97
N LEU A 6 -29.49 -11.35 14.85
CA LEU A 6 -29.49 -10.46 16.02
C LEU A 6 -29.55 -8.98 15.62
N VAL A 7 -28.76 -8.59 14.61
CA VAL A 7 -28.73 -7.22 14.12
C VAL A 7 -30.02 -6.81 13.40
N THR A 8 -30.68 -7.76 12.74
CA THR A 8 -31.91 -7.51 11.96
C THR A 8 -33.20 -7.75 12.73
N GLN A 9 -33.14 -8.01 14.05
CA GLN A 9 -34.34 -8.13 14.90
C GLN A 9 -35.20 -6.85 14.84
N PRO A 10 -36.52 -6.97 14.77
CA PRO A 10 -37.41 -5.82 14.73
C PRO A 10 -37.34 -4.90 15.97
N VAL A 11 -37.03 -5.49 17.12
CA VAL A 11 -36.84 -4.76 18.39
C VAL A 11 -35.54 -5.27 19.03
N LYS A 12 -34.63 -4.37 19.31
CA LYS A 12 -33.33 -4.69 19.93
C LYS A 12 -33.25 -4.08 21.31
N GLN A 13 -32.74 -4.83 22.26
CA GLN A 13 -32.24 -4.31 23.52
C GLN A 13 -30.72 -4.36 23.44
N THR A 14 -30.09 -3.22 23.66
CA THR A 14 -28.65 -3.07 23.50
C THR A 14 -28.01 -2.53 24.76
N SER A 15 -26.76 -2.91 24.97
CA SER A 15 -25.98 -2.52 26.14
C SER A 15 -24.56 -2.19 25.73
N MET A 16 -23.88 -1.34 26.51
CA MET A 16 -22.48 -0.98 26.30
C MET A 16 -21.64 -1.33 27.53
N LYS A 17 -20.42 -1.81 27.30
CA LYS A 17 -19.39 -1.95 28.34
C LYS A 17 -18.17 -1.13 27.95
N ILE A 18 -17.73 -0.27 28.86
CA ILE A 18 -16.48 0.49 28.75
C ILE A 18 -15.60 0.02 29.91
N GLN A 19 -14.49 -0.66 29.59
CA GLN A 19 -13.63 -1.29 30.56
C GLN A 19 -12.22 -0.70 30.49
N LEU A 20 -11.62 -0.44 31.64
CA LEU A 20 -10.22 -0.06 31.75
C LEU A 20 -9.35 -1.32 31.85
N LEU A 21 -8.29 -1.38 31.07
CA LEU A 21 -7.34 -2.48 31.02
C LEU A 21 -5.96 -1.99 31.48
N ASN A 22 -5.17 -2.91 32.06
CA ASN A 22 -3.74 -2.71 32.26
C ASN A 22 -2.93 -3.09 31.01
N ASP A 23 -1.60 -2.90 31.05
CA ASP A 23 -0.70 -3.22 29.93
C ASP A 23 -0.69 -4.73 29.56
N ALA A 24 -1.20 -5.60 30.44
CA ALA A 24 -1.39 -7.03 30.15
C ALA A 24 -2.77 -7.35 29.56
N TYR A 25 -3.53 -6.32 29.13
CA TYR A 25 -4.90 -6.44 28.57
C TYR A 25 -5.94 -7.05 29.53
N GLN A 26 -5.66 -7.03 30.84
CA GLN A 26 -6.59 -7.50 31.85
C GLN A 26 -7.49 -6.35 32.31
N VAL A 27 -8.78 -6.64 32.47
CA VAL A 27 -9.75 -5.69 33.00
C VAL A 27 -9.41 -5.38 34.45
N VAL A 28 -9.15 -4.11 34.75
CA VAL A 28 -8.88 -3.61 36.12
C VAL A 28 -10.05 -2.87 36.69
N GLU A 29 -10.89 -2.26 35.84
CA GLU A 29 -12.03 -1.47 36.25
C GLU A 29 -13.07 -1.44 35.12
N GLN A 30 -14.33 -1.25 35.47
CA GLN A 30 -15.39 -0.93 34.50
C GLN A 30 -15.88 0.49 34.78
N MET A 31 -15.88 1.35 33.76
CA MET A 31 -16.39 2.70 33.90
C MET A 31 -17.89 2.66 34.20
N SER A 32 -18.30 3.31 35.27
CA SER A 32 -19.70 3.49 35.66
C SER A 32 -20.19 4.85 35.24
N GLY A 33 -21.49 4.95 34.92
CA GLY A 33 -22.14 6.18 34.47
C GLY A 33 -23.08 5.92 33.31
N LYS A 34 -23.94 6.86 33.03
CA LYS A 34 -24.82 6.78 31.87
C LYS A 34 -24.15 7.38 30.65
N LEU A 35 -24.00 6.57 29.62
CA LEU A 35 -23.48 7.04 28.32
C LEU A 35 -24.49 8.02 27.70
N ILE A 36 -24.04 9.23 27.38
CA ILE A 36 -24.84 10.31 26.75
C ILE A 36 -24.68 10.24 25.24
N SER A 37 -23.43 10.16 24.76
CA SER A 37 -23.12 10.03 23.34
C SER A 37 -21.90 9.14 23.13
N LEU A 38 -21.85 8.46 22.01
CA LEU A 38 -20.70 7.68 21.54
C LEU A 38 -20.67 7.71 20.02
N GLY A 39 -19.59 8.23 19.47
CA GLY A 39 -19.28 8.15 18.05
C GLY A 39 -17.98 7.37 17.86
N ILE A 40 -17.96 6.45 16.91
CA ILE A 40 -16.76 5.71 16.51
C ILE A 40 -16.58 5.89 15.02
N THR A 41 -15.41 6.37 14.61
CA THR A 41 -15.00 6.45 13.20
C THR A 41 -13.87 5.47 12.95
N VAL A 42 -14.00 4.70 11.88
CA VAL A 42 -12.99 3.75 11.41
C VAL A 42 -12.66 4.10 9.96
N SER A 43 -11.42 4.40 9.65
CA SER A 43 -10.99 4.79 8.30
C SER A 43 -9.80 3.96 7.83
N ALA A 44 -9.86 3.48 6.59
CA ALA A 44 -8.76 2.73 5.96
C ALA A 44 -7.55 3.63 5.65
N ASP A 45 -7.81 4.90 5.34
CA ASP A 45 -6.81 5.86 4.87
C ASP A 45 -6.16 6.66 6.02
N SER A 46 -6.58 6.41 7.27
CA SER A 46 -6.02 7.10 8.43
C SER A 46 -4.91 6.29 9.09
N ALA A 47 -3.83 6.98 9.46
CA ALA A 47 -2.75 6.40 10.29
C ALA A 47 -3.31 5.77 11.57
N ILE A 48 -4.21 6.46 12.25
CA ILE A 48 -4.98 5.95 13.38
C ILE A 48 -6.33 5.47 12.84
N ARG A 49 -6.47 4.17 12.69
CA ARG A 49 -7.65 3.56 12.03
C ARG A 49 -8.96 3.85 12.77
N ARG A 50 -8.95 3.80 14.11
CA ARG A 50 -10.15 3.95 14.93
C ARG A 50 -10.01 5.08 15.92
N VAL A 51 -10.97 5.99 15.87
CA VAL A 51 -11.10 7.09 16.84
C VAL A 51 -12.49 7.08 17.47
N VAL A 52 -12.57 7.47 18.73
CA VAL A 52 -13.80 7.49 19.51
C VAL A 52 -13.97 8.85 20.17
N SER A 53 -15.18 9.39 20.09
CA SER A 53 -15.61 10.51 20.91
C SER A 53 -16.80 10.08 21.74
N ALA A 54 -16.72 10.22 23.06
CA ALA A 54 -17.77 9.81 23.97
C ALA A 54 -18.04 10.85 25.03
N SER A 55 -19.29 10.92 25.46
CA SER A 55 -19.72 11.71 26.62
C SER A 55 -20.56 10.84 27.53
N MET A 56 -20.30 10.92 28.84
CA MET A 56 -21.02 10.14 29.85
C MET A 56 -21.27 10.96 31.12
N THR A 57 -22.32 10.62 31.86
CA THR A 57 -22.53 11.21 33.20
C THR A 57 -21.46 10.71 34.16
N ILE A 58 -21.10 11.54 35.12
CA ILE A 58 -20.15 11.19 36.17
C ILE A 58 -20.95 10.93 37.45
N ASP A 59 -20.87 9.71 37.95
CA ASP A 59 -21.52 9.31 39.19
C ASP A 59 -20.65 9.64 40.42
N ASP A 60 -19.34 9.63 40.29
CA ASP A 60 -18.36 9.95 41.35
C ASP A 60 -17.50 11.14 40.97
N THR A 61 -17.81 12.31 41.54
CA THR A 61 -17.04 13.55 41.37
C THR A 61 -15.61 13.48 41.94
N LYS A 62 -15.29 12.54 42.82
CA LYS A 62 -13.93 12.34 43.33
C LYS A 62 -12.98 11.84 42.24
N ALA A 63 -13.52 11.21 41.19
CA ALA A 63 -12.78 10.77 40.03
C ALA A 63 -12.26 11.90 39.13
N LEU A 64 -12.68 13.15 39.36
CA LEU A 64 -12.35 14.30 38.50
C LEU A 64 -11.05 15.04 38.90
N GLY A 65 -10.32 14.55 39.90
CA GLY A 65 -9.05 15.15 40.29
C GLY A 65 -7.94 14.95 39.26
N VAL A 66 -7.02 15.91 39.14
CA VAL A 66 -5.86 15.83 38.24
C VAL A 66 -5.06 14.54 38.44
N ASN A 67 -4.98 14.01 39.63
CA ASN A 67 -4.31 12.74 39.94
C ASN A 67 -5.04 11.53 39.36
N TYR A 68 -6.35 11.59 39.22
CA TYR A 68 -7.14 10.53 38.60
C TYR A 68 -6.92 10.48 37.07
N PHE A 69 -6.98 11.63 36.41
CA PHE A 69 -6.69 11.69 34.97
C PHE A 69 -5.24 11.27 34.65
N GLY A 70 -4.27 11.61 35.51
CA GLY A 70 -2.90 11.12 35.39
C GLY A 70 -2.80 9.60 35.43
N ALA A 71 -3.66 8.93 36.23
CA ALA A 71 -3.70 7.48 36.30
C ALA A 71 -4.26 6.82 35.01
N TRP A 72 -5.01 7.51 34.18
CA TRP A 72 -5.52 6.99 32.92
C TRP A 72 -4.48 6.94 31.81
N MET A 73 -3.41 7.69 31.93
CA MET A 73 -2.29 7.69 30.97
C MET A 73 -1.68 6.30 30.75
N ASN A 74 -1.79 5.40 31.73
CA ASN A 74 -1.26 4.04 31.67
C ASN A 74 -2.35 2.98 31.49
N LYS A 75 -3.59 3.37 31.16
CA LYS A 75 -4.72 2.47 30.95
C LYS A 75 -5.10 2.41 29.47
N MET A 76 -5.58 1.26 29.07
CA MET A 76 -6.28 1.08 27.81
C MET A 76 -7.79 1.03 28.08
N VAL A 77 -8.58 1.39 27.09
CA VAL A 77 -10.03 1.35 27.12
C VAL A 77 -10.53 0.30 26.15
N ARG A 78 -11.32 -0.65 26.61
CA ARG A 78 -12.02 -1.62 25.78
C ARG A 78 -13.49 -1.25 25.72
N ILE A 79 -14.05 -1.15 24.49
CA ILE A 79 -15.46 -0.86 24.25
C ILE A 79 -16.10 -2.10 23.64
N GLN A 80 -17.19 -2.55 24.27
CA GLN A 80 -17.98 -3.67 23.78
C GLN A 80 -19.45 -3.26 23.64
N TYR A 81 -20.08 -3.74 22.58
CA TYR A 81 -21.49 -3.57 22.28
C TYR A 81 -22.22 -4.88 22.45
N GLY A 82 -23.26 -4.88 23.25
CA GLY A 82 -24.09 -6.05 23.53
C GLY A 82 -25.46 -5.97 22.89
N ILE A 83 -25.92 -7.06 22.32
CA ILE A 83 -27.28 -7.24 21.79
C ILE A 83 -27.90 -8.44 22.50
N ASP A 84 -29.09 -8.26 23.06
CA ASP A 84 -29.80 -9.35 23.73
C ASP A 84 -30.39 -10.31 22.69
N ASP A 85 -30.03 -11.57 22.80
CA ASP A 85 -30.60 -12.68 22.04
C ASP A 85 -31.91 -13.12 22.70
N ARG A 86 -33.04 -12.74 22.09
CA ARG A 86 -34.36 -13.08 22.61
C ARG A 86 -34.67 -14.58 22.65
N SER A 87 -33.94 -15.38 21.88
CA SER A 87 -34.14 -16.84 21.87
C SER A 87 -33.50 -17.51 23.07
N THR A 88 -32.40 -16.97 23.59
CA THR A 88 -31.64 -17.53 24.71
C THR A 88 -31.79 -16.72 26.01
N GLY A 89 -32.14 -15.44 25.89
CA GLY A 89 -32.16 -14.48 27.00
C GLY A 89 -30.76 -14.00 27.41
N GLU A 90 -29.72 -14.32 26.63
CA GLU A 90 -28.33 -13.92 26.89
C GLU A 90 -27.94 -12.73 26.04
N THR A 91 -27.06 -11.86 26.56
CA THR A 91 -26.47 -10.76 25.80
C THR A 91 -25.24 -11.24 25.03
N ARG A 92 -25.24 -11.13 23.71
CA ARG A 92 -24.07 -11.38 22.88
C ARG A 92 -23.23 -10.11 22.76
N TRP A 93 -21.95 -10.20 23.11
CA TRP A 93 -21.02 -9.09 23.16
C TRP A 93 -20.10 -9.06 21.95
N PHE A 94 -19.98 -7.89 21.32
CA PHE A 94 -19.11 -7.60 20.20
C PHE A 94 -18.05 -6.59 20.63
N LEU A 95 -16.79 -6.88 20.33
CA LEU A 95 -15.67 -5.98 20.60
C LEU A 95 -15.59 -4.92 19.52
N LEU A 96 -15.77 -3.63 19.90
CA LEU A 96 -15.65 -2.49 18.99
C LEU A 96 -14.23 -1.97 18.88
N GLY A 97 -13.41 -2.16 19.90
CA GLY A 97 -12.00 -1.82 19.87
C GLY A 97 -11.36 -1.72 21.24
N SER A 98 -10.03 -1.62 21.19
CA SER A 98 -9.15 -1.29 22.31
C SER A 98 -8.44 0.02 22.01
N PHE A 99 -8.48 0.97 22.93
CA PHE A 99 -8.14 2.37 22.70
C PHE A 99 -7.26 2.93 23.81
N LEU A 100 -6.62 4.07 23.52
CA LEU A 100 -5.90 4.91 24.46
C LEU A 100 -6.60 6.25 24.59
N PHE A 101 -6.55 6.83 25.78
CA PHE A 101 -7.01 8.20 25.96
C PHE A 101 -6.09 9.18 25.24
N THR A 102 -6.65 10.02 24.39
CA THR A 102 -5.94 11.14 23.74
C THR A 102 -6.27 12.44 24.43
N GLU A 103 -7.55 12.63 24.78
CA GLU A 103 -8.03 13.81 25.48
C GLU A 103 -9.15 13.44 26.45
N SER A 104 -9.26 14.15 27.55
CA SER A 104 -10.40 14.07 28.43
C SER A 104 -10.71 15.44 29.04
N GLY A 105 -11.99 15.72 29.21
CA GLY A 105 -12.49 16.94 29.81
C GLY A 105 -13.76 16.70 30.57
N TYR A 106 -14.10 17.59 31.49
CA TYR A 106 -15.39 17.52 32.18
C TYR A 106 -16.08 18.87 32.16
N GLN A 107 -17.40 18.80 32.14
CA GLN A 107 -18.29 19.95 32.33
C GLN A 107 -19.23 19.63 33.48
N ILE A 108 -19.23 20.50 34.49
CA ILE A 108 -20.11 20.42 35.62
C ILE A 108 -20.86 21.74 35.71
N ASP A 109 -22.19 21.70 35.67
CA ASP A 109 -23.07 22.80 35.95
C ASP A 109 -24.13 22.37 36.98
N ILE A 110 -25.09 23.30 37.31
CA ILE A 110 -26.13 23.05 38.33
C ILE A 110 -27.03 21.86 37.95
N HIS A 111 -27.12 21.53 36.69
CA HIS A 111 -28.04 20.51 36.16
C HIS A 111 -27.36 19.30 35.59
N ASN A 112 -26.08 19.41 35.16
CA ASN A 112 -25.36 18.37 34.42
C ASN A 112 -23.95 18.19 34.93
N SER A 113 -23.53 16.92 35.02
CA SER A 113 -22.13 16.52 35.18
C SER A 113 -21.78 15.58 34.03
N ALA A 114 -20.96 16.02 33.09
CA ALA A 114 -20.58 15.24 31.95
C ALA A 114 -19.04 15.13 31.84
N LEU A 115 -18.57 13.94 31.57
CA LEU A 115 -17.21 13.63 31.20
C LEU A 115 -17.15 13.41 29.69
N SER A 116 -16.32 14.18 29.00
CA SER A 116 -16.00 13.99 27.59
C SER A 116 -14.67 13.29 27.48
N ILE A 117 -14.58 12.25 26.67
CA ILE A 117 -13.36 11.50 26.41
C ILE A 117 -13.17 11.31 24.91
N ASN A 118 -11.95 11.53 24.44
CA ASN A 118 -11.52 11.20 23.11
C ASN A 118 -10.49 10.07 23.21
N LEU A 119 -10.70 9.05 22.37
CA LEU A 119 -9.88 7.86 22.38
C LEU A 119 -9.41 7.57 20.94
N ALA A 120 -8.22 7.01 20.84
CA ALA A 120 -7.67 6.53 19.58
C ALA A 120 -7.15 5.11 19.77
N ASP A 121 -7.06 4.34 18.70
CA ASP A 121 -6.52 2.99 18.78
C ASP A 121 -5.02 2.99 19.17
N MET A 122 -4.43 1.81 19.31
CA MET A 122 -3.05 1.65 19.78
C MET A 122 -2.01 2.30 18.88
N MET A 123 -2.34 2.60 17.60
CA MET A 123 -1.43 3.31 16.69
C MET A 123 -1.12 4.73 17.18
N SER A 124 -2.02 5.33 17.96
CA SER A 124 -1.76 6.64 18.58
C SER A 124 -0.49 6.66 19.43
N ALA A 125 -0.08 5.53 20.01
CA ALA A 125 1.18 5.41 20.75
C ALA A 125 2.42 5.33 19.84
N ALA A 126 2.24 5.20 18.54
CA ALA A 126 3.31 5.20 17.54
C ALA A 126 3.32 6.49 16.68
N THR A 127 2.32 7.36 16.84
CA THR A 127 2.20 8.66 16.15
C THR A 127 2.50 9.82 17.10
N GLN A 128 2.46 11.04 16.59
CA GLN A 128 2.62 12.28 17.42
C GLN A 128 1.55 12.44 18.51
N GLU A 129 0.42 11.76 18.42
CA GLU A 129 -0.68 11.86 19.40
C GLU A 129 -0.23 11.46 20.81
N ARG A 130 0.49 10.33 20.92
CA ARG A 130 0.97 9.79 22.20
C ARG A 130 2.34 9.12 22.12
N GLY A 131 2.92 9.03 20.92
CA GLY A 131 4.18 8.35 20.66
C GLY A 131 5.39 9.16 21.08
N SER A 132 6.52 8.47 21.19
CA SER A 132 7.84 9.07 21.36
C SER A 132 8.60 9.05 20.04
N GLN A 133 9.31 10.13 19.76
CA GLN A 133 10.16 10.22 18.58
C GLN A 133 11.36 9.27 18.66
N ILE A 134 11.79 8.77 17.52
CA ILE A 134 13.01 7.97 17.36
C ILE A 134 14.22 8.89 17.52
N GLY A 135 15.04 8.62 18.54
CA GLY A 135 16.17 9.49 18.90
C GLY A 135 17.41 9.34 18.01
N THR A 136 17.46 8.30 17.19
CA THR A 136 18.58 7.99 16.29
C THR A 136 18.10 7.80 14.87
N GLU A 137 18.90 8.23 13.92
CA GLU A 137 18.70 7.84 12.52
C GLU A 137 18.75 6.32 12.38
N MET A 138 17.89 5.76 11.55
CA MET A 138 17.87 4.34 11.22
C MET A 138 17.64 4.13 9.74
N GLN A 139 18.03 2.98 9.22
CA GLN A 139 17.92 2.62 7.82
C GLN A 139 17.38 1.20 7.73
N TYR A 140 16.43 1.01 6.84
CA TYR A 140 16.05 -0.31 6.37
C TYR A 140 16.81 -0.59 5.08
N VAL A 141 17.52 -1.68 5.07
CA VAL A 141 18.55 -1.91 4.07
C VAL A 141 18.00 -2.81 2.97
N TYR A 142 18.40 -2.54 1.72
CA TYR A 142 18.10 -3.35 0.55
C TYR A 142 18.26 -4.85 0.83
N GLY A 143 17.32 -5.67 0.39
CA GLY A 143 17.33 -7.13 0.56
C GLY A 143 16.92 -7.64 1.94
N SER A 144 16.65 -6.75 2.92
CA SER A 144 16.14 -7.17 4.24
C SER A 144 14.71 -7.72 4.13
N SER A 145 14.37 -8.68 4.98
CA SER A 145 12.99 -9.19 5.07
C SER A 145 12.04 -8.09 5.55
N MET A 146 10.98 -7.84 4.81
CA MET A 146 9.94 -6.85 5.16
C MET A 146 9.28 -7.17 6.50
N SER A 147 8.83 -8.41 6.69
CA SER A 147 8.21 -8.85 7.94
C SER A 147 9.16 -8.76 9.13
N GLY A 148 10.44 -9.13 8.93
CA GLY A 148 11.49 -9.00 9.95
C GLY A 148 11.77 -7.56 10.35
N ALA A 149 11.85 -6.65 9.40
CA ALA A 149 12.07 -5.22 9.63
C ALA A 149 10.92 -4.58 10.40
N LEU A 150 9.67 -4.87 10.02
CA LEU A 150 8.47 -4.40 10.73
C LEU A 150 8.39 -4.95 12.15
N ALA A 151 8.59 -6.25 12.34
CA ALA A 151 8.58 -6.88 13.66
C ALA A 151 9.65 -6.28 14.59
N ALA A 152 10.85 -6.05 14.06
CA ALA A 152 11.95 -5.40 14.82
C ALA A 152 11.60 -3.96 15.21
N THR A 153 10.94 -3.20 14.33
CA THR A 153 10.51 -1.82 14.59
C THR A 153 9.44 -1.79 15.69
N VAL A 154 8.43 -2.64 15.61
CA VAL A 154 7.40 -2.77 16.66
C VAL A 154 8.02 -3.20 18.00
N ALA A 155 8.88 -4.21 17.98
CA ALA A 155 9.54 -4.71 19.20
C ALA A 155 10.42 -3.66 19.87
N ARG A 156 11.08 -2.78 19.11
CA ARG A 156 11.99 -1.77 19.61
C ARG A 156 11.28 -0.50 20.07
N PHE A 157 10.32 -0.01 19.30
CA PHE A 157 9.77 1.33 19.47
C PHE A 157 8.32 1.36 19.95
N SER A 158 7.53 0.30 19.75
CA SER A 158 6.17 0.28 20.25
C SER A 158 6.11 -0.07 21.72
N ARG A 159 5.23 0.63 22.47
CA ARG A 159 4.87 0.24 23.83
C ARG A 159 4.04 -1.06 23.83
N TYR A 160 3.17 -1.22 22.83
CA TYR A 160 2.27 -2.36 22.67
C TYR A 160 2.85 -3.31 21.63
N LYS A 161 3.50 -4.38 22.09
CA LYS A 161 4.38 -5.25 21.28
C LYS A 161 3.69 -6.48 20.70
N ARG A 162 2.37 -6.61 20.83
CA ARG A 162 1.63 -7.69 20.19
C ARG A 162 1.50 -7.37 18.70
N TYR A 163 1.91 -8.29 17.86
CA TYR A 163 1.81 -8.12 16.40
C TYR A 163 1.42 -9.42 15.70
N ASP A 164 0.75 -9.27 14.57
CA ASP A 164 0.42 -10.28 13.58
C ASP A 164 0.77 -9.70 12.20
N ILE A 165 1.89 -10.12 11.66
CA ILE A 165 2.44 -9.62 10.41
C ILE A 165 2.43 -10.75 9.41
N THR A 166 1.65 -10.60 8.33
CA THR A 166 1.69 -11.53 7.20
C THR A 166 3.11 -11.60 6.67
N GLU A 167 3.63 -12.80 6.45
CA GLU A 167 4.93 -12.96 5.84
C GLU A 167 4.91 -12.37 4.43
N PHE A 168 5.90 -11.51 4.16
CA PHE A 168 6.20 -11.05 2.84
C PHE A 168 7.26 -11.98 2.25
N GLU A 169 7.03 -12.50 1.08
CA GLU A 169 8.08 -13.13 0.28
C GLU A 169 9.05 -12.08 -0.25
N ASP A 170 8.56 -10.84 -0.35
CA ASP A 170 9.30 -9.68 -0.83
C ASP A 170 10.29 -9.15 0.22
N THR A 171 11.33 -8.51 -0.27
CA THR A 171 12.36 -7.85 0.53
C THR A 171 12.29 -6.34 0.33
N VAL A 172 12.98 -5.58 1.17
CA VAL A 172 13.14 -4.13 1.00
C VAL A 172 13.84 -3.88 -0.35
N PRO A 173 13.20 -3.20 -1.31
CA PRO A 173 13.69 -3.11 -2.70
C PRO A 173 14.84 -2.12 -2.90
N TYR A 174 15.06 -1.21 -1.97
CA TYR A 174 16.14 -0.23 -1.91
C TYR A 174 16.30 0.29 -0.48
N ASP A 175 17.41 0.96 -0.18
CA ASP A 175 17.64 1.52 1.16
C ASP A 175 16.59 2.58 1.50
N VAL A 176 15.96 2.44 2.65
CA VAL A 176 14.93 3.38 3.15
C VAL A 176 15.42 4.03 4.44
N ASP A 177 15.68 5.33 4.37
CA ASP A 177 16.16 6.10 5.49
C ASP A 177 15.01 6.63 6.36
N VAL A 178 15.15 6.47 7.67
CA VAL A 178 14.25 7.04 8.67
C VAL A 178 15.01 8.10 9.47
N PRO A 179 14.69 9.39 9.26
CA PRO A 179 15.41 10.47 9.92
C PRO A 179 15.20 10.46 11.44
N ARG A 180 16.18 11.01 12.15
CA ARG A 180 16.04 11.29 13.58
C ARG A 180 14.86 12.24 13.81
N GLY A 181 14.05 11.95 14.81
CA GLY A 181 12.85 12.72 15.14
C GLY A 181 11.57 12.19 14.50
N SER A 182 11.64 11.21 13.60
CA SER A 182 10.47 10.48 13.09
C SER A 182 9.74 9.75 14.19
N TYR A 183 8.44 9.55 14.02
CA TYR A 183 7.66 8.67 14.88
C TYR A 183 7.72 7.20 14.39
N PRO A 184 7.51 6.22 15.28
CA PRO A 184 7.53 4.79 14.88
C PRO A 184 6.55 4.45 13.74
N TYR A 185 5.37 5.10 13.71
CA TYR A 185 4.43 4.95 12.62
C TYR A 185 5.05 5.34 11.27
N GLU A 186 5.74 6.49 11.19
CA GLU A 186 6.37 6.95 9.95
C GLU A 186 7.42 5.95 9.45
N ALA A 187 8.14 5.32 10.37
CA ALA A 187 9.11 4.28 10.01
C ALA A 187 8.42 3.02 9.46
N MET A 188 7.33 2.57 10.10
CA MET A 188 6.56 1.42 9.64
C MET A 188 5.84 1.72 8.33
N ASP A 189 5.30 2.93 8.17
CA ASP A 189 4.57 3.37 7.00
C ASP A 189 5.47 3.43 5.75
N LYS A 190 6.70 3.91 5.90
CA LYS A 190 7.70 3.88 4.82
C LYS A 190 7.97 2.47 4.30
N LEU A 191 7.92 1.46 5.16
CA LEU A 191 8.07 0.07 4.72
C LEU A 191 6.80 -0.47 4.05
N VAL A 192 5.64 -0.29 4.68
CA VAL A 192 4.38 -0.84 4.15
C VAL A 192 4.00 -0.18 2.83
N SER A 193 4.25 1.12 2.66
CA SER A 193 3.95 1.86 1.43
C SER A 193 4.81 1.44 0.23
N LEU A 194 5.93 0.73 0.44
CA LEU A 194 6.68 0.11 -0.65
C LEU A 194 5.81 -0.88 -1.44
N TYR A 195 4.83 -1.49 -0.76
CA TYR A 195 3.90 -2.46 -1.33
C TYR A 195 2.45 -2.02 -1.07
N PRO A 196 1.88 -1.16 -1.92
CA PRO A 196 0.62 -0.44 -1.67
C PRO A 196 -0.64 -1.32 -1.62
N TRP A 197 -0.51 -2.62 -1.81
CA TRP A 197 -1.58 -3.61 -1.60
C TRP A 197 -1.57 -4.23 -0.20
N TYR A 198 -0.68 -3.78 0.69
CA TYR A 198 -0.71 -4.10 2.11
C TYR A 198 -1.29 -2.95 2.92
N GLU A 199 -1.90 -3.29 4.03
CA GLU A 199 -2.37 -2.36 5.04
C GLU A 199 -1.72 -2.64 6.38
N GLN A 200 -1.57 -1.59 7.20
CA GLN A 200 -1.12 -1.70 8.58
C GLN A 200 -2.13 -1.04 9.52
N TYR A 201 -2.39 -1.65 10.66
CA TYR A 201 -3.30 -1.11 11.65
C TYR A 201 -3.18 -1.86 12.97
N TYR A 202 -3.81 -1.34 14.03
CA TYR A 202 -4.10 -2.12 15.22
C TYR A 202 -5.52 -2.69 15.13
N SER A 203 -5.63 -4.00 15.31
CA SER A 203 -6.92 -4.70 15.35
C SER A 203 -7.75 -4.30 16.56
N THR A 204 -9.03 -4.69 16.60
CA THR A 204 -9.95 -4.36 17.71
C THR A 204 -9.45 -4.85 19.06
N ASP A 205 -8.69 -5.94 19.10
CA ASP A 205 -8.11 -6.51 20.32
C ASP A 205 -6.70 -5.98 20.64
N GLY A 206 -6.21 -4.96 19.89
CA GLY A 206 -4.96 -4.26 20.16
C GLY A 206 -3.72 -5.01 19.70
N VAL A 207 -3.79 -5.72 18.58
CA VAL A 207 -2.67 -6.38 17.91
C VAL A 207 -2.28 -5.56 16.68
N TYR A 208 -1.00 -5.18 16.56
CA TYR A 208 -0.48 -4.57 15.33
C TYR A 208 -0.54 -5.59 14.21
N THR A 209 -1.26 -5.28 13.17
CA THR A 209 -1.55 -6.20 12.07
C THR A 209 -1.10 -5.61 10.75
N VAL A 210 -0.41 -6.42 9.96
CA VAL A 210 -0.08 -6.12 8.56
C VAL A 210 -0.59 -7.27 7.71
N ARG A 211 -1.41 -6.95 6.71
CA ARG A 211 -1.99 -7.96 5.81
C ARG A 211 -2.24 -7.38 4.42
N LYS A 212 -2.47 -8.24 3.45
CA LYS A 212 -2.92 -7.83 2.12
C LYS A 212 -4.33 -7.25 2.19
N ILE A 213 -4.55 -6.15 1.46
CA ILE A 213 -5.89 -5.63 1.20
C ILE A 213 -6.58 -6.60 0.24
N PRO A 214 -7.83 -7.05 0.52
CA PRO A 214 -8.51 -8.03 -0.33
C PRO A 214 -8.72 -7.49 -1.75
N THR A 215 -8.63 -8.37 -2.72
CA THR A 215 -8.97 -8.10 -4.13
C THR A 215 -10.38 -8.59 -4.44
N ALA A 216 -10.86 -8.29 -5.65
CA ALA A 216 -12.16 -8.80 -6.11
C ALA A 216 -12.21 -10.34 -6.17
N MET A 217 -11.04 -10.99 -6.29
CA MET A 217 -10.93 -12.45 -6.41
C MET A 217 -10.87 -13.16 -5.07
N ASP A 218 -10.53 -12.44 -3.98
CA ASP A 218 -10.41 -13.05 -2.66
C ASP A 218 -11.77 -13.39 -2.06
N GLU A 219 -11.85 -14.49 -1.37
CA GLU A 219 -12.96 -14.94 -0.55
C GLU A 219 -12.52 -14.98 0.94
N PRO A 220 -13.43 -14.88 1.90
CA PRO A 220 -14.87 -14.71 1.78
C PRO A 220 -15.32 -13.25 1.72
N MET A 221 -16.52 -13.04 1.17
CA MET A 221 -17.25 -11.78 1.29
C MET A 221 -17.87 -11.68 2.68
N VAL A 222 -17.70 -10.54 3.36
CA VAL A 222 -18.21 -10.36 4.73
C VAL A 222 -19.73 -10.22 4.73
N MET A 223 -20.29 -9.56 3.71
CA MET A 223 -21.73 -9.44 3.52
C MET A 223 -22.13 -9.58 2.05
N THR A 224 -23.15 -10.38 1.83
CA THR A 224 -23.76 -10.58 0.50
C THR A 224 -24.74 -9.45 0.18
N ALA A 225 -25.10 -9.27 -1.11
CA ALA A 225 -26.08 -8.29 -1.55
C ALA A 225 -27.45 -8.47 -0.86
N GLU A 226 -27.86 -9.71 -0.59
CA GLU A 226 -29.12 -10.00 0.10
C GLU A 226 -29.07 -9.60 1.59
N GLN A 227 -27.93 -9.70 2.23
CA GLN A 227 -27.75 -9.23 3.60
C GLN A 227 -27.70 -7.70 3.63
N MET A 228 -26.95 -7.07 2.71
CA MET A 228 -26.89 -5.61 2.60
C MET A 228 -28.28 -5.01 2.36
N LYS A 229 -29.08 -5.59 1.48
CA LYS A 229 -30.47 -5.15 1.23
C LYS A 229 -31.35 -5.09 2.49
N LYS A 230 -31.07 -5.93 3.49
CA LYS A 230 -31.83 -5.97 4.76
C LYS A 230 -31.43 -4.89 5.76
N ILE A 231 -30.25 -4.33 5.63
CA ILE A 231 -29.71 -3.36 6.58
C ILE A 231 -29.59 -1.95 6.04
N VAL A 232 -29.51 -1.76 4.71
CA VAL A 232 -29.40 -0.43 4.08
C VAL A 232 -30.70 0.36 4.24
N ILE A 233 -30.56 1.60 4.71
CA ILE A 233 -31.64 2.56 4.93
C ILE A 233 -31.67 3.58 3.80
N SER A 234 -30.50 4.13 3.43
CA SER A 234 -30.38 5.11 2.36
C SER A 234 -29.07 4.94 1.60
N GLU A 235 -29.06 5.40 0.35
CA GLU A 235 -27.94 5.34 -0.60
C GLU A 235 -27.64 6.74 -1.13
N ASN A 236 -26.38 7.12 -1.13
CA ASN A 236 -25.88 8.34 -1.75
C ASN A 236 -24.60 8.03 -2.51
N SER A 237 -24.54 8.38 -3.79
CA SER A 237 -23.35 8.22 -4.63
C SER A 237 -22.72 9.57 -4.94
N ARG A 238 -21.40 9.63 -4.90
CA ARG A 238 -20.61 10.80 -5.26
C ARG A 238 -19.48 10.39 -6.20
N VAL A 239 -19.29 11.19 -7.22
CA VAL A 239 -18.21 11.02 -8.22
C VAL A 239 -17.33 12.27 -8.20
N ASN A 240 -16.01 12.09 -8.14
CA ASN A 240 -15.04 13.17 -8.21
C ASN A 240 -14.25 13.09 -9.50
N TYR A 241 -14.53 14.00 -10.43
CA TYR A 241 -13.83 14.08 -11.72
C TYR A 241 -12.43 14.70 -11.61
N GLY A 242 -12.15 15.49 -10.58
CA GLY A 242 -10.87 16.17 -10.37
C GLY A 242 -9.72 15.22 -9.97
N GLU A 243 -10.05 14.02 -9.53
CA GLU A 243 -9.08 13.02 -9.12
C GLU A 243 -8.53 12.19 -10.29
N VAL A 244 -9.14 12.29 -11.47
CA VAL A 244 -8.67 11.56 -12.65
C VAL A 244 -7.31 12.12 -13.10
N LYS A 245 -6.29 11.25 -13.11
CA LYS A 245 -4.94 11.56 -13.63
C LYS A 245 -4.53 10.44 -14.58
N ASN A 246 -4.15 10.82 -15.80
CA ASN A 246 -3.76 9.90 -16.86
C ASN A 246 -2.27 10.04 -17.25
N VAL A 247 -1.57 10.93 -16.55
CA VAL A 247 -0.12 11.08 -16.63
C VAL A 247 0.42 11.06 -15.20
N THR A 248 1.30 10.13 -14.91
CA THR A 248 2.02 10.06 -13.63
C THR A 248 3.51 10.19 -13.88
N GLU A 249 4.10 11.19 -13.25
CA GLU A 249 5.52 11.49 -13.32
C GLU A 249 6.15 11.24 -11.95
N ILE A 250 7.24 10.47 -11.92
CA ILE A 250 7.98 10.18 -10.69
C ILE A 250 9.40 10.71 -10.81
N TRP A 251 9.77 11.49 -9.80
CA TRP A 251 11.15 11.88 -9.52
C TRP A 251 11.63 11.10 -8.30
N GLY A 252 12.60 10.21 -8.54
CA GLY A 252 13.21 9.39 -7.51
C GLY A 252 14.49 10.03 -6.96
N LYS A 253 15.41 9.16 -6.53
CA LYS A 253 16.68 9.56 -5.94
C LYS A 253 17.56 10.33 -6.92
N GLU A 254 18.18 11.41 -6.45
CA GLU A 254 19.23 12.13 -7.15
C GLU A 254 20.56 11.91 -6.42
N ILE A 255 21.55 11.43 -7.18
CA ILE A 255 22.90 11.19 -6.65
C ILE A 255 23.87 12.15 -7.33
N THR A 256 24.45 13.06 -6.56
CA THR A 256 25.51 13.95 -7.07
C THR A 256 26.84 13.22 -7.10
N PRO A 257 27.39 12.88 -8.29
CA PRO A 257 28.66 12.20 -8.40
C PRO A 257 29.83 13.17 -8.16
N GLY A 258 30.94 12.64 -7.59
CA GLY A 258 32.18 13.40 -7.52
C GLY A 258 32.89 13.53 -8.88
N TYR A 259 32.68 12.54 -9.74
CA TYR A 259 33.27 12.49 -11.08
C TYR A 259 32.24 11.98 -12.09
N THR A 260 32.24 12.58 -13.29
CA THR A 260 31.41 12.13 -14.40
C THR A 260 32.27 11.72 -15.58
N ALA A 261 32.03 10.52 -16.12
CA ALA A 261 32.75 10.04 -17.30
C ALA A 261 32.30 10.79 -18.56
N LYS A 262 33.29 11.26 -19.36
CA LYS A 262 33.07 11.87 -20.67
C LYS A 262 32.75 10.83 -21.75
N SER A 263 33.28 9.63 -21.60
CA SER A 263 33.01 8.51 -22.48
C SER A 263 33.11 7.19 -21.74
N CYS A 264 32.41 6.18 -22.26
CA CYS A 264 32.43 4.81 -21.76
C CYS A 264 32.51 3.86 -22.95
N SER A 265 33.25 2.76 -22.82
CA SER A 265 33.28 1.69 -23.82
C SER A 265 33.40 0.33 -23.16
N LEU A 266 32.49 -0.59 -23.50
CA LEU A 266 32.52 -1.97 -23.03
C LEU A 266 33.38 -2.84 -23.95
N THR A 267 34.48 -3.40 -23.43
CA THR A 267 35.36 -4.31 -24.15
C THR A 267 35.78 -5.46 -23.23
N ASN A 268 35.59 -6.69 -23.68
CA ASN A 268 35.99 -7.90 -22.93
C ASN A 268 35.43 -7.93 -21.48
N GLY A 269 34.16 -7.54 -21.29
CA GLY A 269 33.51 -7.55 -19.98
C GLY A 269 33.95 -6.42 -19.03
N ALA A 270 34.68 -5.42 -19.52
CA ALA A 270 35.11 -4.28 -18.73
C ALA A 270 34.66 -2.95 -19.38
N TYR A 271 33.96 -2.13 -18.63
CA TYR A 271 33.69 -0.72 -18.98
C TYR A 271 34.97 0.10 -18.79
N THR A 272 35.39 0.78 -19.83
CA THR A 272 36.51 1.72 -19.79
C THR A 272 36.00 3.13 -19.86
N LEU A 273 36.22 3.88 -18.80
CA LEU A 273 35.77 5.27 -18.67
C LEU A 273 36.92 6.25 -18.98
N THR A 274 36.56 7.36 -19.61
CA THR A 274 37.43 8.54 -19.68
C THR A 274 36.77 9.64 -18.84
N ILE A 275 37.45 10.10 -17.79
CA ILE A 275 36.97 11.20 -16.95
C ILE A 275 37.66 12.49 -17.41
N HIS A 276 38.78 12.82 -16.82
CA HIS A 276 39.65 13.89 -17.28
C HIS A 276 41.12 13.58 -16.96
N ASP A 277 42.03 14.29 -17.62
CA ASP A 277 43.44 13.92 -17.68
C ASP A 277 44.17 13.90 -16.34
N THR A 278 43.61 14.55 -15.31
CA THR A 278 44.19 14.58 -13.95
C THR A 278 43.70 13.47 -13.02
N TYR A 279 42.89 12.52 -13.51
CA TYR A 279 42.44 11.37 -12.71
C TYR A 279 43.49 10.27 -12.73
N GLU A 280 44.33 10.22 -11.69
CA GLU A 280 45.53 9.34 -11.68
C GLU A 280 45.38 8.13 -10.76
N LYS A 281 44.44 8.12 -9.82
CA LYS A 281 44.27 7.04 -8.85
C LYS A 281 42.82 6.94 -8.39
N TYR A 282 42.43 5.76 -7.94
CA TYR A 282 41.16 5.58 -7.22
C TYR A 282 41.31 6.05 -5.77
N GLU A 283 40.30 6.67 -5.25
CA GLU A 283 40.18 7.05 -3.84
C GLU A 283 38.95 6.39 -3.24
N ASP A 284 39.09 5.74 -2.08
CA ASP A 284 38.00 5.08 -1.42
C ASP A 284 36.86 6.09 -1.11
N GLY A 285 35.64 5.69 -1.42
CA GLY A 285 34.47 6.54 -1.28
C GLY A 285 34.15 7.42 -2.50
N SER A 286 35.04 7.48 -3.53
CA SER A 286 34.77 8.25 -4.73
C SER A 286 33.55 7.75 -5.46
N LEU A 287 32.61 8.66 -5.80
CA LEU A 287 31.45 8.42 -6.60
C LEU A 287 31.73 8.78 -8.06
N ILE A 288 31.56 7.83 -8.96
CA ILE A 288 31.84 7.99 -10.39
C ILE A 288 30.55 7.70 -11.17
N ALA A 289 30.08 8.70 -11.91
CA ALA A 289 28.97 8.53 -12.84
C ALA A 289 29.47 8.13 -14.23
N PHE A 290 28.75 7.20 -14.87
CA PHE A 290 29.03 6.80 -16.24
C PHE A 290 27.74 6.40 -16.98
N LYS A 291 27.73 6.64 -18.29
CA LYS A 291 26.69 6.17 -19.20
C LYS A 291 27.26 5.02 -20.03
N PRO A 292 26.76 3.79 -19.89
CA PRO A 292 27.28 2.66 -20.63
C PRO A 292 27.00 2.80 -22.13
N ASP A 293 27.93 2.38 -22.96
CA ASP A 293 27.76 2.32 -24.42
C ASP A 293 26.99 1.08 -24.87
N LYS A 294 27.05 0.02 -24.05
CA LYS A 294 26.39 -1.27 -24.28
C LYS A 294 25.99 -1.90 -22.95
N SER A 295 24.95 -2.74 -22.99
CA SER A 295 24.57 -3.56 -21.84
C SER A 295 25.63 -4.62 -21.52
N ASN A 296 25.77 -4.95 -20.25
CA ASN A 296 26.66 -6.03 -19.79
C ASN A 296 26.04 -7.42 -20.08
N ALA A 297 26.87 -8.41 -20.28
CA ALA A 297 26.42 -9.80 -20.51
C ALA A 297 26.45 -10.67 -19.24
N GLY A 298 26.59 -10.07 -18.06
CA GLY A 298 26.72 -10.69 -16.75
C GLY A 298 27.70 -9.91 -15.91
N ALA A 299 28.40 -10.59 -14.99
CA ALA A 299 29.46 -10.00 -14.18
C ALA A 299 30.41 -9.15 -15.03
N CYS A 300 30.64 -7.91 -14.60
CA CYS A 300 31.42 -6.95 -15.35
C CYS A 300 32.39 -6.16 -14.46
N LYS A 301 33.38 -5.53 -15.09
CA LYS A 301 34.38 -4.70 -14.43
C LYS A 301 34.28 -3.26 -14.92
N LEU A 302 34.88 -2.36 -14.16
CA LEU A 302 35.03 -0.97 -14.54
C LEU A 302 36.45 -0.52 -14.32
N ARG A 303 36.98 0.24 -15.27
CA ARG A 303 38.26 0.94 -15.13
C ARG A 303 38.16 2.37 -15.63
N VAL A 304 38.94 3.24 -15.02
CA VAL A 304 39.08 4.61 -15.47
C VAL A 304 40.40 4.74 -16.20
N GLN A 305 40.35 5.13 -17.48
CA GLN A 305 41.55 5.33 -18.32
C GLN A 305 42.53 4.14 -18.32
N LYS A 306 43.73 4.32 -17.81
CA LYS A 306 44.81 3.32 -17.77
C LYS A 306 44.89 2.59 -16.42
N LEU A 307 43.99 2.92 -15.47
CA LEU A 307 43.99 2.28 -14.14
C LEU A 307 43.53 0.83 -14.22
N ASN A 308 43.72 0.09 -13.14
CA ASN A 308 43.31 -1.31 -13.06
C ASN A 308 41.78 -1.43 -13.16
N ALA A 309 41.31 -2.51 -13.77
CA ALA A 309 39.92 -2.84 -13.86
C ALA A 309 39.47 -3.62 -12.61
N TYR A 310 38.46 -3.14 -11.93
CA TYR A 310 37.86 -3.77 -10.74
C TYR A 310 36.41 -4.18 -10.99
N PRO A 311 35.95 -5.28 -10.35
CA PRO A 311 34.57 -5.74 -10.51
C PRO A 311 33.54 -4.73 -9.99
N ILE A 312 32.37 -4.73 -10.60
CA ILE A 312 31.18 -3.98 -10.12
C ILE A 312 30.28 -4.98 -9.40
N TYR A 313 29.82 -4.59 -8.21
CA TYR A 313 28.90 -5.35 -7.39
C TYR A 313 27.65 -4.53 -7.03
N THR A 314 26.55 -5.21 -6.83
CA THR A 314 25.47 -4.72 -5.98
C THR A 314 25.77 -5.12 -4.54
N GLN A 315 25.34 -4.33 -3.58
CA GLN A 315 25.53 -4.62 -2.16
C GLN A 315 24.17 -4.77 -1.49
N ALA A 316 23.90 -5.94 -0.93
CA ALA A 316 22.75 -6.15 -0.07
C ALA A 316 22.97 -5.49 1.29
N GLY A 317 21.88 -5.34 2.04
CA GLY A 317 21.91 -4.63 3.30
C GLY A 317 22.69 -5.26 4.44
N ASP A 318 22.91 -6.55 4.37
CA ASP A 318 23.80 -7.27 5.29
C ASP A 318 25.30 -7.10 4.91
N GLY A 319 25.58 -6.32 3.86
CA GLY A 319 26.92 -6.12 3.32
C GLY A 319 27.33 -7.16 2.29
N THR A 320 26.49 -8.15 2.00
CA THR A 320 26.76 -9.18 0.99
C THR A 320 26.88 -8.56 -0.39
N LEU A 321 27.91 -8.93 -1.14
CA LEU A 321 28.16 -8.45 -2.48
C LEU A 321 27.70 -9.49 -3.50
N SER A 322 26.91 -9.05 -4.47
CA SER A 322 26.48 -9.86 -5.61
C SER A 322 27.02 -9.31 -6.91
N GLU A 323 27.41 -10.18 -7.82
CA GLU A 323 27.87 -9.80 -9.17
C GLU A 323 26.68 -9.22 -9.96
N MET A 324 27.00 -8.35 -10.92
CA MET A 324 26.00 -7.75 -11.80
C MET A 324 25.32 -8.81 -12.67
N GLU A 325 24.01 -8.75 -12.74
CA GLU A 325 23.21 -9.56 -13.64
C GLU A 325 23.39 -9.14 -15.11
N ALA A 326 23.08 -10.04 -16.04
CA ALA A 326 23.13 -9.73 -17.46
C ALA A 326 22.06 -8.67 -17.81
N PHE A 327 22.43 -7.77 -18.71
CA PHE A 327 21.57 -6.69 -19.22
C PHE A 327 21.10 -5.67 -18.18
N PHE A 328 21.74 -5.61 -17.01
CA PHE A 328 21.42 -4.63 -15.99
C PHE A 328 21.66 -3.19 -16.44
N PHE A 329 22.83 -2.92 -17.06
CA PHE A 329 23.18 -1.59 -17.54
C PHE A 329 22.52 -1.28 -18.88
N VAL A 330 21.73 -0.23 -18.91
CA VAL A 330 21.02 0.27 -20.10
C VAL A 330 21.77 1.47 -20.70
N PRO A 331 22.10 1.48 -22.01
CA PRO A 331 22.96 2.49 -22.62
C PRO A 331 22.49 3.94 -22.46
N GLU A 332 21.19 4.19 -22.41
CA GLU A 332 20.64 5.55 -22.30
C GLU A 332 20.70 6.12 -20.89
N ARG A 333 20.97 5.30 -19.88
CA ARG A 333 20.92 5.68 -18.46
C ARG A 333 22.31 5.99 -17.91
N SER A 334 22.37 6.86 -16.92
CA SER A 334 23.61 7.20 -16.21
C SER A 334 23.61 6.60 -14.82
N TYR A 335 24.60 5.77 -14.53
CA TYR A 335 24.76 5.05 -13.27
C TYR A 335 25.89 5.61 -12.44
N VAL A 336 25.74 5.54 -11.12
CA VAL A 336 26.77 5.94 -10.16
C VAL A 336 27.31 4.70 -9.45
N VAL A 337 28.63 4.59 -9.43
CA VAL A 337 29.36 3.55 -8.68
C VAL A 337 30.29 4.19 -7.67
N LYS A 338 30.41 3.58 -6.51
CA LYS A 338 31.33 3.97 -5.44
C LYS A 338 32.55 3.06 -5.46
N TYR A 339 33.76 3.63 -5.49
CA TYR A 339 34.97 2.85 -5.32
C TYR A 339 35.19 2.46 -3.86
N ALA A 340 35.49 1.19 -3.59
CA ALA A 340 35.69 0.68 -2.23
C ALA A 340 36.70 -0.50 -2.26
N GLY A 341 37.99 -0.21 -2.11
CA GLY A 341 39.04 -1.21 -1.98
C GLY A 341 39.02 -2.28 -3.09
N GLU A 342 39.51 -1.97 -4.27
CA GLU A 342 39.64 -2.89 -5.44
C GLU A 342 38.31 -3.41 -6.00
N LYS A 343 37.19 -2.73 -5.72
CA LYS A 343 35.86 -3.01 -6.26
C LYS A 343 35.07 -1.73 -6.42
N PHE A 344 34.03 -1.81 -7.25
CA PHE A 344 33.01 -0.78 -7.37
C PHE A 344 31.67 -1.32 -6.82
N ILE A 345 30.95 -0.49 -6.07
CA ILE A 345 29.63 -0.80 -5.53
C ILE A 345 28.63 0.12 -6.22
N LEU A 346 27.65 -0.45 -6.89
CA LEU A 346 26.56 0.31 -7.52
C LEU A 346 25.80 1.08 -6.45
N GLN A 347 25.52 2.36 -6.73
CA GLN A 347 24.75 3.25 -5.87
C GLN A 347 23.36 3.59 -6.42
N GLY A 348 23.11 3.26 -7.70
CA GLY A 348 21.88 3.58 -8.42
C GLY A 348 22.12 4.40 -9.68
N GLU A 349 21.06 5.02 -10.20
CA GLU A 349 21.13 5.96 -11.32
C GLU A 349 21.43 7.38 -10.84
N THR A 350 22.00 8.22 -11.69
CA THR A 350 22.35 9.62 -11.32
C THR A 350 21.12 10.44 -10.97
N ILE A 351 20.08 10.29 -11.78
CA ILE A 351 18.75 10.92 -11.60
C ILE A 351 17.74 9.88 -12.02
N VAL A 352 16.81 9.59 -11.13
CA VAL A 352 15.69 8.71 -11.43
C VAL A 352 14.51 9.59 -11.80
N HIS A 353 14.12 9.54 -13.07
CA HIS A 353 12.97 10.25 -13.59
C HIS A 353 12.23 9.35 -14.58
N ALA A 354 10.98 9.06 -14.32
CA ALA A 354 10.14 8.22 -15.16
C ALA A 354 8.73 8.80 -15.26
N MET A 355 8.08 8.58 -16.39
CA MET A 355 6.72 9.00 -16.65
C MET A 355 5.91 7.83 -17.20
N CYS A 356 4.66 7.73 -16.76
CA CYS A 356 3.68 6.81 -17.30
C CYS A 356 2.49 7.59 -17.84
N MET A 357 2.03 7.24 -19.04
CA MET A 357 0.90 7.89 -19.72
C MET A 357 -0.04 6.81 -20.26
N GLU A 358 -1.35 7.02 -20.12
CA GLU A 358 -2.36 6.12 -20.69
C GLU A 358 -2.88 6.64 -22.03
N TYR A 359 -2.90 5.78 -23.03
CA TYR A 359 -3.42 6.06 -24.38
C TYR A 359 -4.38 4.95 -24.82
N THR A 360 -5.34 5.26 -25.69
CA THR A 360 -6.22 4.22 -26.28
C THR A 360 -5.49 3.37 -27.32
N LYS A 361 -4.43 3.88 -27.92
CA LYS A 361 -3.57 3.18 -28.88
C LYS A 361 -2.12 3.64 -28.74
N LYS A 362 -1.18 2.79 -29.12
CA LYS A 362 0.23 3.13 -29.09
C LYS A 362 0.53 4.36 -29.95
N PRO A 363 1.13 5.45 -29.40
CA PRO A 363 1.54 6.59 -30.17
C PRO A 363 2.58 6.22 -31.24
N SER A 364 2.61 6.98 -32.37
CA SER A 364 3.66 6.81 -33.38
C SER A 364 5.04 7.18 -32.83
N GLU A 365 6.10 6.73 -33.48
CA GLU A 365 7.48 7.08 -33.08
C GLU A 365 7.70 8.60 -33.09
N GLU A 366 7.15 9.30 -34.10
CA GLU A 366 7.20 10.76 -34.20
C GLU A 366 6.53 11.41 -32.97
N LYS A 367 5.33 10.92 -32.61
CA LYS A 367 4.60 11.40 -31.43
C LYS A 367 5.37 11.09 -30.13
N MET A 368 6.03 9.95 -30.04
CA MET A 368 6.87 9.61 -28.88
C MET A 368 8.06 10.56 -28.74
N GLN A 369 8.70 10.96 -29.85
CA GLN A 369 9.78 11.95 -29.81
C GLN A 369 9.27 13.33 -29.38
N GLU A 370 8.08 13.75 -29.87
CA GLU A 370 7.45 14.99 -29.40
C GLU A 370 7.15 14.95 -27.89
N LEU A 371 6.60 13.84 -27.38
CA LEU A 371 6.28 13.65 -25.96
C LEU A 371 7.54 13.74 -25.09
N LYS A 372 8.63 13.07 -25.50
CA LYS A 372 9.90 13.13 -24.80
C LYS A 372 10.47 14.54 -24.77
N ALA A 373 10.48 15.23 -25.90
CA ALA A 373 10.98 16.60 -25.99
C ALA A 373 10.12 17.60 -25.22
N PHE A 374 8.78 17.46 -25.28
CA PHE A 374 7.86 18.34 -24.58
C PHE A 374 7.96 18.19 -23.05
N ASN A 375 8.15 16.96 -22.56
CA ASN A 375 8.18 16.65 -21.14
C ASN A 375 9.60 16.69 -20.53
N ASP A 376 10.64 16.90 -21.34
CA ASP A 376 12.04 16.77 -20.92
C ASP A 376 12.30 15.44 -20.19
N CYS A 377 11.70 14.37 -20.69
CA CYS A 377 11.74 13.04 -20.11
C CYS A 377 12.03 11.99 -21.18
N GLU A 378 13.20 11.37 -21.12
CA GLU A 378 13.55 10.27 -22.02
C GLU A 378 12.82 8.97 -21.67
N ASN A 379 12.42 8.82 -20.40
CA ASN A 379 11.87 7.61 -19.84
C ASN A 379 10.34 7.71 -19.75
N ILE A 380 9.65 7.54 -20.87
CA ILE A 380 8.18 7.54 -20.94
C ILE A 380 7.67 6.12 -21.22
N MET A 381 6.85 5.59 -20.34
CA MET A 381 6.08 4.36 -20.52
C MET A 381 4.68 4.70 -21.01
N ILE A 382 4.21 4.01 -22.03
CA ILE A 382 2.83 4.12 -22.51
C ILE A 382 2.04 2.88 -22.09
N ILE A 383 0.98 3.09 -21.34
CA ILE A 383 -0.05 2.07 -21.10
C ILE A 383 -1.08 2.20 -22.22
N VAL A 384 -1.26 1.12 -22.99
CA VAL A 384 -2.29 1.08 -24.03
C VAL A 384 -3.54 0.45 -23.45
N ASN A 385 -4.62 1.24 -23.39
CA ASN A 385 -5.93 0.80 -22.91
C ASN A 385 -7.02 1.23 -23.90
N PRO A 386 -7.36 0.39 -24.90
CA PRO A 386 -8.31 0.75 -25.97
C PRO A 386 -9.70 1.13 -25.47
N GLY A 387 -10.10 0.66 -24.29
CA GLY A 387 -11.39 0.96 -23.67
C GLY A 387 -11.41 2.16 -22.73
N SER A 388 -10.28 2.85 -22.56
CA SER A 388 -10.19 3.95 -21.59
C SER A 388 -10.92 5.21 -22.07
N ALA A 389 -11.89 5.64 -21.28
CA ALA A 389 -12.55 6.93 -21.49
C ALA A 389 -11.68 8.11 -20.98
N PHE A 390 -10.58 7.82 -20.29
CA PHE A 390 -9.75 8.82 -19.60
C PHE A 390 -8.32 8.91 -20.16
N ALA A 391 -8.03 8.19 -21.23
CA ALA A 391 -6.73 8.23 -21.89
C ALA A 391 -6.34 9.63 -22.39
N CYS A 392 -5.03 9.90 -22.52
CA CYS A 392 -4.50 11.20 -22.95
C CYS A 392 -5.00 11.63 -24.33
N ASP A 393 -5.23 10.69 -25.23
CA ASP A 393 -5.78 10.94 -26.57
C ASP A 393 -7.33 11.12 -26.58
N VAL A 394 -8.00 10.96 -25.44
CA VAL A 394 -9.45 11.16 -25.28
C VAL A 394 -9.76 12.45 -24.54
N ILE A 395 -9.19 12.67 -23.36
CA ILE A 395 -9.51 13.84 -22.50
C ILE A 395 -8.38 14.86 -22.42
N GLY A 396 -7.23 14.63 -23.09
CA GLY A 396 -6.01 15.41 -22.88
C GLY A 396 -5.23 14.97 -21.64
N GLU A 397 -4.10 15.60 -21.38
CA GLU A 397 -3.22 15.27 -20.26
C GLU A 397 -3.76 15.84 -18.94
N ALA A 398 -3.93 14.99 -17.94
CA ALA A 398 -4.20 15.33 -16.55
C ALA A 398 -3.08 14.73 -15.70
N ARG A 399 -2.12 15.56 -15.28
CA ARG A 399 -0.84 15.14 -14.69
C ARG A 399 -0.87 15.15 -13.17
N GLN A 400 -0.18 14.17 -12.56
CA GLN A 400 0.31 14.21 -11.20
C GLN A 400 1.83 14.01 -11.19
N VAL A 401 2.51 14.69 -10.27
CA VAL A 401 3.97 14.58 -10.07
C VAL A 401 4.24 14.13 -8.65
N LEU A 402 4.99 13.04 -8.51
CA LEU A 402 5.32 12.38 -7.26
C LEU A 402 6.83 12.46 -7.07
N TYR A 403 7.30 13.18 -6.04
CA TYR A 403 8.72 13.51 -5.90
C TYR A 403 9.24 13.53 -4.45
N ASP A 404 8.34 13.40 -3.48
CA ASP A 404 8.66 13.46 -2.04
C ASP A 404 8.32 12.16 -1.32
N GLY A 405 8.59 12.10 -0.03
CA GLY A 405 8.32 10.94 0.80
C GLY A 405 9.07 9.70 0.30
N ASP A 406 8.33 8.64 0.04
CA ASP A 406 8.91 7.35 -0.36
C ASP A 406 9.39 7.34 -1.82
N TYR A 407 8.82 8.19 -2.67
CA TYR A 407 9.25 8.29 -4.07
C TYR A 407 10.69 8.80 -4.19
N ALA A 408 11.10 9.72 -3.34
CA ALA A 408 12.48 10.25 -3.32
C ALA A 408 13.56 9.20 -3.02
N ASN A 409 13.20 8.02 -2.54
CA ASN A 409 14.12 6.92 -2.25
C ASN A 409 14.31 5.96 -3.42
N ILE A 410 13.44 6.02 -4.44
CA ILE A 410 13.52 5.14 -5.62
C ILE A 410 14.84 5.43 -6.35
N ASP A 411 15.69 4.41 -6.46
CA ASP A 411 17.07 4.55 -6.93
C ASP A 411 17.33 4.04 -8.36
N THR A 412 16.31 3.44 -9.00
CA THR A 412 16.36 2.97 -10.38
C THR A 412 15.15 3.41 -11.20
N THR A 413 15.36 3.70 -12.47
CA THR A 413 14.28 4.05 -13.40
C THR A 413 13.29 2.91 -13.57
N GLN A 414 13.72 1.66 -13.44
CA GLN A 414 12.84 0.50 -13.55
C GLN A 414 11.78 0.51 -12.43
N LEU A 415 12.20 0.68 -11.18
CA LEU A 415 11.30 0.81 -10.04
C LEU A 415 10.39 2.05 -10.17
N ALA A 416 10.93 3.16 -10.69
CA ALA A 416 10.12 4.35 -10.95
C ALA A 416 9.04 4.10 -12.01
N TYR A 417 9.33 3.32 -13.07
CA TYR A 417 8.32 2.92 -14.05
C TYR A 417 7.22 2.07 -13.43
N GLU A 418 7.59 1.06 -12.67
CA GLU A 418 6.63 0.17 -12.01
C GLU A 418 5.71 0.97 -11.10
N ARG A 419 6.29 1.86 -10.31
CA ARG A 419 5.51 2.72 -9.42
C ARG A 419 4.65 3.72 -10.19
N ALA A 420 5.19 4.37 -11.24
CA ALA A 420 4.45 5.30 -12.08
C ALA A 420 3.27 4.61 -12.77
N ALA A 421 3.47 3.39 -13.27
CA ALA A 421 2.41 2.62 -13.89
C ALA A 421 1.30 2.24 -12.92
N TYR A 422 1.64 1.84 -11.70
CA TYR A 422 0.67 1.56 -10.64
C TYR A 422 -0.14 2.81 -10.25
N GLU A 423 0.53 3.93 -9.98
CA GLU A 423 -0.14 5.17 -9.59
C GLU A 423 -1.00 5.72 -10.74
N ASN A 424 -0.55 5.58 -11.99
CA ASN A 424 -1.32 5.93 -13.17
C ASN A 424 -2.59 5.06 -13.26
N TRP A 425 -2.45 3.73 -13.19
CA TRP A 425 -3.60 2.82 -13.17
C TRP A 425 -4.59 3.16 -12.05
N LYS A 426 -4.08 3.50 -10.87
CA LYS A 426 -4.88 3.88 -9.72
C LYS A 426 -5.70 5.14 -9.97
N SER A 427 -5.18 6.11 -10.71
CA SER A 427 -5.75 7.45 -10.90
C SER A 427 -6.42 7.68 -12.26
N THR A 428 -6.16 6.85 -13.29
CA THR A 428 -6.79 6.97 -14.63
C THR A 428 -8.18 6.36 -14.63
N ARG A 429 -9.05 6.82 -13.73
CA ARG A 429 -10.44 6.38 -13.64
C ARG A 429 -11.26 7.25 -12.70
N ILE A 430 -12.56 7.22 -12.90
CA ILE A 430 -13.49 7.80 -11.93
C ILE A 430 -13.58 6.86 -10.72
N ILE A 431 -13.40 7.44 -9.55
CA ILE A 431 -13.68 6.76 -8.29
C ILE A 431 -15.08 7.17 -7.86
N GLU A 432 -16.01 6.21 -7.92
CA GLU A 432 -17.33 6.35 -7.35
C GLU A 432 -17.25 6.00 -5.86
N THR A 433 -17.60 6.96 -5.02
CA THR A 433 -17.76 6.75 -3.59
C THR A 433 -19.24 6.61 -3.27
N LEU A 434 -19.61 5.48 -2.73
CA LEU A 434 -20.98 5.15 -2.35
C LEU A 434 -21.11 5.24 -0.83
N THR A 435 -21.95 6.14 -0.34
CA THR A 435 -22.22 6.28 1.10
C THR A 435 -23.58 5.68 1.40
N LEU A 436 -23.60 4.70 2.30
CA LEU A 436 -24.81 4.01 2.74
C LEU A 436 -25.07 4.31 4.21
N GLU A 437 -26.29 4.72 4.56
CA GLU A 437 -26.78 4.65 5.93
C GLU A 437 -27.38 3.25 6.15
N THR A 438 -26.97 2.60 7.23
CA THR A 438 -27.35 1.20 7.50
C THR A 438 -27.69 0.99 8.97
N LEU A 439 -28.32 -0.13 9.29
CA LEU A 439 -28.35 -0.63 10.65
C LEU A 439 -26.92 -0.89 11.14
N PHE A 440 -26.66 -0.67 12.43
CA PHE A 440 -25.35 -0.93 13.01
C PHE A 440 -25.02 -2.44 13.01
N VAL A 441 -23.91 -2.79 12.34
CA VAL A 441 -23.36 -4.15 12.25
C VAL A 441 -21.99 -4.14 12.94
N PRO A 442 -21.87 -4.66 14.18
CA PRO A 442 -20.71 -4.41 15.04
C PRO A 442 -19.43 -5.14 14.65
N TRP A 443 -19.46 -6.09 13.71
CA TRP A 443 -18.28 -6.82 13.24
C TRP A 443 -17.71 -6.33 11.91
N LEU A 444 -18.33 -5.33 11.27
CA LEU A 444 -17.79 -4.74 10.05
C LEU A 444 -16.56 -3.90 10.36
N ASP A 445 -15.58 -4.00 9.49
CA ASP A 445 -14.35 -3.22 9.52
C ASP A 445 -14.01 -2.70 8.13
N VAL A 446 -13.12 -1.72 8.05
CA VAL A 446 -12.63 -1.21 6.77
C VAL A 446 -11.72 -2.22 6.07
N ASN A 447 -11.54 -2.06 4.78
CA ASN A 447 -10.87 -3.01 3.90
C ASN A 447 -11.48 -4.42 3.93
N GLN A 448 -12.77 -4.51 4.26
CA GLN A 448 -13.55 -5.73 4.08
C GLN A 448 -14.38 -5.65 2.80
N LYS A 449 -14.53 -6.80 2.14
CA LYS A 449 -15.28 -6.94 0.90
C LYS A 449 -16.76 -7.18 1.17
N VAL A 450 -17.59 -6.38 0.53
CA VAL A 450 -19.05 -6.53 0.56
C VAL A 450 -19.63 -6.54 -0.84
N GLU A 451 -20.75 -7.20 -1.03
CA GLU A 451 -21.52 -7.17 -2.28
C GLU A 451 -22.78 -6.33 -2.06
N TYR A 452 -23.05 -5.42 -2.99
CA TYR A 452 -24.22 -4.57 -2.89
C TYR A 452 -24.90 -4.41 -4.25
N THR A 453 -26.25 -4.34 -4.23
CA THR A 453 -27.06 -4.01 -5.39
C THR A 453 -27.56 -2.58 -5.24
N LEU A 454 -27.13 -1.69 -6.13
CA LEU A 454 -27.52 -0.28 -6.11
C LEU A 454 -29.04 -0.14 -6.16
N ILE A 455 -29.61 0.69 -5.30
CA ILE A 455 -31.06 1.00 -5.32
C ILE A 455 -31.38 1.75 -6.61
N SER A 456 -30.51 2.65 -7.02
CA SER A 456 -30.70 3.54 -8.17
C SER A 456 -30.73 2.82 -9.52
N THR A 457 -29.79 1.90 -9.78
CA THR A 457 -29.60 1.26 -11.10
C THR A 457 -29.90 -0.22 -11.12
N GLN A 458 -30.10 -0.85 -9.98
CA GLN A 458 -30.22 -2.30 -9.79
C GLN A 458 -28.95 -3.07 -10.23
N GLU A 459 -27.83 -2.38 -10.39
CA GLU A 459 -26.54 -3.00 -10.70
C GLU A 459 -25.98 -3.65 -9.44
N LYS A 460 -25.56 -4.91 -9.55
CA LYS A 460 -24.90 -5.66 -8.49
C LYS A 460 -23.40 -5.60 -8.68
N ALA A 461 -22.66 -5.14 -7.66
CA ALA A 461 -21.21 -5.05 -7.70
C ALA A 461 -20.58 -5.36 -6.33
N GLN A 462 -19.28 -5.60 -6.36
CA GLN A 462 -18.47 -5.77 -5.16
C GLN A 462 -17.78 -4.45 -4.79
N TYR A 463 -17.73 -4.19 -3.51
CA TYR A 463 -17.18 -2.97 -2.93
C TYR A 463 -16.23 -3.29 -1.79
N LEU A 464 -15.27 -2.40 -1.57
CA LEU A 464 -14.41 -2.37 -0.41
C LEU A 464 -14.92 -1.29 0.55
N ILE A 465 -15.01 -1.60 1.84
CA ILE A 465 -15.37 -0.63 2.87
C ILE A 465 -14.17 0.29 3.13
N GLN A 466 -14.30 1.59 2.87
CA GLN A 466 -13.25 2.58 3.09
C GLN A 466 -13.36 3.27 4.45
N GLU A 467 -14.59 3.60 4.85
CA GLU A 467 -14.85 4.29 6.11
C GLU A 467 -16.15 3.79 6.75
N ILE A 468 -16.15 3.75 8.07
CA ILE A 468 -17.34 3.44 8.88
C ILE A 468 -17.46 4.51 9.95
N SER A 469 -18.63 5.16 10.05
CA SER A 469 -18.98 6.04 11.14
C SER A 469 -20.19 5.46 11.89
N VAL A 470 -20.00 5.20 13.17
CA VAL A 470 -20.98 4.47 14.00
C VAL A 470 -21.53 5.35 15.09
N ASN A 471 -22.84 5.31 15.25
CA ASN A 471 -23.51 5.76 16.46
C ASN A 471 -24.22 4.56 17.11
N PRO A 472 -23.58 3.88 18.06
CA PRO A 472 -24.15 2.67 18.65
C PRO A 472 -25.43 2.92 19.44
N ILE A 473 -25.65 4.16 19.91
CA ILE A 473 -26.84 4.55 20.69
C ILE A 473 -28.06 4.64 19.77
N SER A 474 -27.91 5.22 18.57
CA SER A 474 -29.00 5.23 17.57
C SER A 474 -29.21 3.86 16.91
N GLY A 475 -28.22 2.97 16.99
CA GLY A 475 -28.25 1.67 16.33
C GLY A 475 -28.07 1.75 14.81
N THR A 476 -27.51 2.87 14.31
CA THR A 476 -27.21 3.10 12.89
C THR A 476 -25.72 3.33 12.68
N MET A 477 -25.28 3.13 11.45
CA MET A 477 -23.94 3.49 11.00
C MET A 477 -24.00 4.00 9.56
N THR A 478 -23.01 4.80 9.21
CA THR A 478 -22.73 5.20 7.83
C THR A 478 -21.50 4.45 7.36
N ILE A 479 -21.59 3.82 6.20
CA ILE A 479 -20.45 3.15 5.55
C ILE A 479 -20.15 3.81 4.22
N THR A 480 -18.89 4.09 3.97
CA THR A 480 -18.38 4.57 2.70
C THR A 480 -17.74 3.41 1.96
N LEU A 481 -18.24 3.14 0.77
CA LEU A 481 -17.83 2.04 -0.07
C LEU A 481 -17.13 2.57 -1.33
N VAL A 482 -16.06 1.89 -1.73
CA VAL A 482 -15.38 2.11 -3.00
C VAL A 482 -15.50 0.86 -3.84
N ARG A 483 -15.87 1.02 -5.11
CA ARG A 483 -16.00 -0.11 -6.03
C ARG A 483 -14.64 -0.76 -6.25
N PHE A 484 -14.58 -2.09 -6.25
CA PHE A 484 -13.37 -2.81 -6.60
C PHE A 484 -12.90 -2.44 -8.01
N ARG A 485 -11.61 -2.20 -8.11
CA ARG A 485 -10.95 -1.98 -9.39
C ARG A 485 -10.64 -3.34 -10.02
N PRO A 486 -10.60 -3.42 -11.35
CA PRO A 486 -9.98 -4.57 -11.99
C PRO A 486 -8.56 -4.78 -11.44
N LEU A 487 -8.10 -6.02 -11.39
CA LEU A 487 -6.72 -6.31 -11.02
C LEU A 487 -5.78 -5.52 -11.94
N TYR A 488 -4.68 -5.02 -11.37
CA TYR A 488 -3.67 -4.33 -12.14
C TYR A 488 -2.92 -5.35 -13.02
N PRO A 489 -2.99 -5.25 -14.35
CA PRO A 489 -2.51 -6.32 -15.21
C PRO A 489 -0.98 -6.37 -15.38
N TRP A 490 -0.26 -5.33 -14.92
CA TRP A 490 1.13 -5.10 -15.30
C TRP A 490 2.14 -5.18 -14.15
N LEU A 491 1.67 -5.24 -12.89
CA LEU A 491 2.56 -5.32 -11.75
C LEU A 491 2.66 -6.76 -11.25
N ASP A 492 3.79 -7.36 -11.55
CA ASP A 492 4.30 -8.52 -10.84
C ASP A 492 5.13 -8.06 -9.65
N PHE A 493 4.50 -7.41 -8.68
CA PHE A 493 5.11 -7.05 -7.40
C PHE A 493 5.14 -8.24 -6.45
N GLY A 494 5.66 -9.39 -6.86
CA GLY A 494 5.76 -10.55 -5.99
C GLY A 494 4.42 -11.12 -5.49
N VAL A 495 3.30 -10.64 -6.01
CA VAL A 495 2.01 -11.29 -5.76
C VAL A 495 2.00 -12.59 -6.54
N SER A 496 1.95 -13.72 -5.84
CA SER A 496 1.68 -15.01 -6.46
C SER A 496 0.25 -14.99 -7.02
N SER A 497 0.04 -14.31 -8.13
CA SER A 497 -1.16 -14.49 -8.91
C SER A 497 -0.86 -15.59 -9.92
N ASP A 498 -1.54 -16.70 -9.80
CA ASP A 498 -1.53 -17.79 -10.78
C ASP A 498 -2.19 -17.38 -12.10
N TRP A 499 -2.16 -16.06 -12.43
CA TRP A 499 -2.88 -15.50 -13.56
C TRP A 499 -1.95 -15.16 -14.70
N LEU A 500 -2.25 -15.71 -15.84
CA LEU A 500 -1.74 -15.29 -17.13
C LEU A 500 -2.70 -14.25 -17.71
N ILE A 501 -2.25 -13.04 -17.98
CA ILE A 501 -3.03 -12.03 -18.68
C ILE A 501 -2.57 -11.99 -20.12
N ILE A 502 -3.48 -12.28 -21.04
CA ILE A 502 -3.27 -12.14 -22.46
C ILE A 502 -4.04 -10.90 -22.89
N GLY A 503 -3.33 -9.88 -23.34
CA GLY A 503 -3.90 -8.66 -23.91
C GLY A 503 -3.54 -8.54 -25.39
N ASP A 504 -4.43 -7.96 -26.17
CA ASP A 504 -4.19 -7.55 -27.56
C ASP A 504 -3.97 -6.04 -27.59
N ASP A 505 -2.89 -5.57 -28.21
CA ASP A 505 -2.59 -4.14 -28.39
C ASP A 505 -3.41 -3.50 -29.54
N GLY A 506 -4.36 -4.22 -30.13
CA GLY A 506 -5.13 -3.79 -31.30
C GLY A 506 -4.32 -3.74 -32.60
N GLY A 507 -3.04 -4.09 -32.56
CA GLY A 507 -2.12 -4.20 -33.69
C GLY A 507 -1.73 -5.64 -34.04
N GLY A 508 -2.38 -6.62 -33.38
CA GLY A 508 -2.07 -8.05 -33.58
C GLY A 508 -0.88 -8.53 -32.72
N THR A 509 -0.43 -7.75 -31.74
CA THR A 509 0.60 -8.18 -30.79
C THR A 509 -0.06 -8.67 -29.51
N VAL A 510 0.17 -9.93 -29.15
CA VAL A 510 -0.28 -10.49 -27.89
C VAL A 510 0.75 -10.14 -26.81
N LEU A 511 0.31 -9.41 -25.80
CA LEU A 511 1.11 -9.12 -24.60
C LEU A 511 0.84 -10.20 -23.55
N ILE A 512 1.88 -10.91 -23.16
CA ILE A 512 1.80 -11.94 -22.12
C ILE A 512 2.63 -11.47 -20.93
N GLY A 513 1.96 -11.16 -19.83
CA GLY A 513 2.60 -10.93 -18.53
C GLY A 513 2.58 -12.23 -17.71
N SER A 514 3.72 -12.72 -17.27
CA SER A 514 3.82 -13.89 -16.41
C SER A 514 4.98 -13.75 -15.43
N LYS A 515 4.71 -14.08 -14.18
CA LYS A 515 5.72 -14.25 -13.11
C LYS A 515 6.64 -15.46 -13.34
N TYR A 516 6.27 -16.34 -14.26
CA TYR A 516 7.04 -17.56 -14.48
C TYR A 516 8.25 -17.29 -15.37
N THR A 517 9.43 -17.33 -14.78
CA THR A 517 10.74 -17.35 -15.48
C THR A 517 10.98 -18.63 -16.29
N GLY A 518 9.95 -19.48 -16.45
CA GLY A 518 9.98 -20.68 -17.31
C GLY A 518 9.86 -20.29 -18.77
N ALA A 519 10.71 -20.86 -19.62
CA ALA A 519 10.64 -20.68 -21.05
C ALA A 519 9.25 -21.05 -21.59
N PHE A 520 8.55 -20.10 -22.18
CA PHE A 520 7.36 -20.35 -22.99
C PHE A 520 7.73 -20.19 -24.45
N SER A 521 7.09 -20.94 -25.31
CA SER A 521 7.23 -20.80 -26.76
C SER A 521 5.92 -20.33 -27.36
N ILE A 522 6.00 -19.29 -28.18
CA ILE A 522 4.87 -18.81 -28.99
C ILE A 522 5.09 -19.33 -30.40
N THR A 523 4.12 -20.02 -30.95
CA THR A 523 4.16 -20.51 -32.32
C THR A 523 2.97 -19.93 -33.08
N ASP A 524 3.24 -19.13 -34.11
CA ASP A 524 2.26 -18.68 -35.08
C ASP A 524 2.12 -19.77 -36.15
N ASN A 525 0.91 -20.26 -36.36
CA ASN A 525 0.63 -21.32 -37.33
C ASN A 525 0.41 -20.75 -38.73
N ASN A 526 0.57 -19.45 -38.98
CA ASN A 526 0.25 -18.74 -40.23
C ASN A 526 -1.21 -18.91 -40.69
N THR A 527 -2.10 -19.33 -39.79
CA THR A 527 -3.54 -19.49 -40.05
C THR A 527 -4.37 -18.47 -39.25
N GLY A 528 -3.70 -17.56 -38.51
CA GLY A 528 -4.34 -16.64 -37.60
C GLY A 528 -4.51 -17.19 -36.16
N ASP A 529 -4.02 -18.39 -35.90
CA ASP A 529 -4.01 -18.98 -34.57
C ASP A 529 -2.64 -18.89 -33.95
N VAL A 530 -2.56 -18.43 -32.72
CA VAL A 530 -1.33 -18.36 -31.91
C VAL A 530 -1.39 -19.45 -30.84
N SER A 531 -0.37 -20.30 -30.81
CA SER A 531 -0.22 -21.32 -29.77
C SER A 531 0.86 -20.88 -28.76
N VAL A 532 0.49 -20.89 -27.48
CA VAL A 532 1.42 -20.62 -26.37
C VAL A 532 1.63 -21.92 -25.59
N ALA A 533 2.84 -22.44 -25.57
CA ALA A 533 3.18 -23.63 -24.80
C ALA A 533 3.94 -23.26 -23.52
N PHE A 534 3.42 -23.70 -22.39
CA PHE A 534 4.05 -23.57 -21.07
C PHE A 534 4.60 -24.90 -20.59
N ASN A 535 5.69 -24.86 -19.83
CA ASN A 535 6.21 -26.05 -19.14
C ASN A 535 5.43 -26.45 -17.89
N LEU A 536 4.23 -25.87 -17.68
CA LEU A 536 3.32 -26.19 -16.59
C LEU A 536 2.03 -26.81 -17.14
N PRO A 537 1.41 -27.76 -16.45
CA PRO A 537 0.16 -28.36 -16.88
C PRO A 537 -1.00 -27.35 -16.75
N ILE A 538 -1.36 -26.75 -17.87
CA ILE A 538 -2.50 -25.82 -17.97
C ILE A 538 -3.52 -26.42 -18.97
N THR A 539 -4.79 -26.40 -18.62
CA THR A 539 -5.87 -26.71 -19.58
C THR A 539 -6.37 -25.42 -20.22
N VAL A 540 -6.29 -25.35 -21.53
CA VAL A 540 -6.81 -24.25 -22.34
C VAL A 540 -8.14 -24.66 -22.95
N ALA A 541 -9.20 -23.93 -22.69
CA ALA A 541 -10.51 -24.12 -23.30
C ALA A 541 -10.91 -22.90 -24.12
N ASN A 542 -11.33 -23.09 -25.35
CA ASN A 542 -11.89 -22.06 -26.22
C ASN A 542 -13.42 -22.23 -26.28
N ASP A 543 -14.18 -21.16 -26.06
CA ASP A 543 -15.64 -21.16 -26.06
C ASP A 543 -16.26 -21.12 -27.49
N GLY A 544 -15.45 -21.13 -28.52
CA GLY A 544 -15.88 -21.06 -29.92
C GLY A 544 -16.28 -19.66 -30.40
N ASN A 545 -16.24 -18.64 -29.52
CA ASN A 545 -16.58 -17.24 -29.80
C ASN A 545 -15.39 -16.31 -29.78
N GLY A 546 -14.17 -16.87 -29.72
CA GLY A 546 -12.92 -16.11 -29.64
C GLY A 546 -12.42 -15.86 -28.21
N ASN A 547 -13.11 -16.32 -27.14
CA ASN A 547 -12.63 -16.24 -25.79
C ASN A 547 -11.86 -17.50 -25.41
N VAL A 548 -10.70 -17.32 -24.80
CA VAL A 548 -9.85 -18.41 -24.31
C VAL A 548 -9.85 -18.40 -22.79
N THR A 549 -10.22 -19.51 -22.18
CA THR A 549 -10.17 -19.71 -20.73
C THR A 549 -9.03 -20.68 -20.40
N MET A 550 -8.16 -20.32 -19.48
CA MET A 550 -7.06 -21.14 -19.00
C MET A 550 -7.30 -21.53 -17.55
N THR A 551 -7.13 -22.81 -17.24
CA THR A 551 -7.30 -23.33 -15.87
C THR A 551 -6.04 -24.11 -15.49
N PRO A 552 -5.40 -23.84 -14.34
CA PRO A 552 -4.30 -24.65 -13.83
C PRO A 552 -4.77 -26.11 -13.60
N GLN A 553 -3.95 -27.10 -13.98
CA GLN A 553 -4.18 -28.48 -13.59
C GLN A 553 -3.45 -28.76 -12.28
N GLY A 554 -4.22 -28.98 -11.23
CA GLY A 554 -3.73 -29.57 -10.01
C GLY A 554 -3.95 -28.70 -8.77
N GLU A 555 -4.97 -28.97 -8.08
CA GLU A 555 -4.98 -29.83 -6.88
C GLU A 555 -6.29 -30.61 -6.80
#